data_d727825e1bfb53c54ba0b6958a5ed80b
#
_entry.id   d727825e1bfb53c54ba0b6958a5ed80b
#
_cell.length_a   1.000
_cell.length_b   1.000
_cell.length_c   1.000
_cell.angle_alpha   90.00
_cell.angle_beta   90.00
_cell.angle_gamma   90.00
#
_symmetry.space_group_name_H-M   'P 1'
#
loop_
_entity.id
_entity.type
_entity.pdbx_description
1 polymer ?
#
loop_
_entity_poly.entity_id
_entity_poly.type
_entity_poly.pdbx_seq_one_letter_code
_entity_poly.pdbx_strand_id
1 'polypeptide(L)'
;MDPESAAERGFNRADFDLGHKVVQIDGEHDLFGDASVVCLPTHGHTPGHQSLRVRLASGDVVLAADACYFCRTLRERRLPQRVYDRQAMLASLDKLARLEAAGARIFFGHDGEFWKSVPQAPAPIT
;
A
#
# COMPACT_ATOMS: atom_id res chain seq x y z
N MET A 1 -10.47 10.02 13.59
CA MET A 1 -10.44 11.14 12.61
C MET A 1 -11.77 11.87 12.74
N ASP A 2 -11.72 13.19 12.93
CA ASP A 2 -12.91 14.04 13.01
C ASP A 2 -13.64 14.05 11.65
N PRO A 3 -14.98 13.88 11.59
CA PRO A 3 -15.76 13.84 10.36
C PRO A 3 -15.60 15.06 9.46
N GLU A 4 -15.50 16.26 10.03
CA GLU A 4 -15.28 17.50 9.26
C GLU A 4 -13.91 17.51 8.59
N SER A 5 -12.86 17.10 9.29
CA SER A 5 -11.51 17.04 8.75
C SER A 5 -11.33 15.96 7.68
N ALA A 6 -12.15 14.89 7.70
CA ALA A 6 -12.16 13.85 6.69
C ALA A 6 -12.77 14.36 5.38
N ALA A 7 -13.91 15.07 5.43
CA ALA A 7 -14.56 15.63 4.25
C ALA A 7 -13.69 16.69 3.55
N GLU A 8 -13.01 17.54 4.29
CA GLU A 8 -12.07 18.54 3.77
C GLU A 8 -10.89 17.90 3.02
N ARG A 9 -10.53 16.66 3.35
CA ARG A 9 -9.45 15.89 2.72
C ARG A 9 -9.92 14.97 1.59
N GLY A 10 -11.21 15.05 1.21
CA GLY A 10 -11.78 14.26 0.13
C GLY A 10 -12.16 12.82 0.51
N PHE A 11 -12.26 12.50 1.81
CA PHE A 11 -12.78 11.21 2.27
C PHE A 11 -14.29 11.26 2.43
N ASN A 12 -14.99 10.30 1.82
CA ASN A 12 -16.43 10.16 2.02
C ASN A 12 -16.69 9.33 3.28
N ARG A 13 -17.45 9.87 4.22
CA ARG A 13 -17.80 9.18 5.46
C ARG A 13 -18.48 7.84 5.22
N ALA A 14 -19.31 7.73 4.18
CA ALA A 14 -19.99 6.49 3.82
C ALA A 14 -19.03 5.34 3.44
N ASP A 15 -17.78 5.63 3.11
CA ASP A 15 -16.81 4.61 2.70
C ASP A 15 -16.14 3.92 3.90
N PHE A 16 -16.18 4.52 5.11
CA PHE A 16 -15.47 3.98 6.27
C PHE A 16 -16.30 3.93 7.57
N ASP A 17 -17.35 4.75 7.72
CA ASP A 17 -18.19 4.79 8.92
C ASP A 17 -19.43 3.90 8.74
N LEU A 18 -19.19 2.59 8.71
CA LEU A 18 -20.24 1.59 8.50
C LEU A 18 -20.75 0.96 9.81
N GLY A 19 -20.44 1.57 10.95
CA GLY A 19 -20.92 1.13 12.26
C GLY A 19 -20.24 -0.13 12.83
N HIS A 20 -19.20 -0.67 12.18
CA HIS A 20 -18.43 -1.78 12.72
C HIS A 20 -17.24 -1.29 13.57
N LYS A 21 -16.75 -2.18 14.42
CA LYS A 21 -15.59 -1.88 15.26
C LYS A 21 -14.35 -1.70 14.39
N VAL A 22 -13.66 -0.59 14.58
CA VAL A 22 -12.40 -0.26 13.92
C VAL A 22 -11.26 -0.30 14.93
N VAL A 23 -10.14 -0.89 14.56
CA VAL A 23 -8.89 -0.85 15.30
C VAL A 23 -7.95 0.12 14.57
N GLN A 24 -7.57 1.19 15.25
CA GLN A 24 -6.55 2.10 14.74
C GLN A 24 -5.17 1.54 15.06
N ILE A 25 -4.31 1.50 14.06
CA ILE A 25 -2.92 1.03 14.19
C ILE A 25 -1.96 2.16 13.85
N ASP A 26 -0.83 2.19 14.52
CA ASP A 26 0.29 3.09 14.25
C ASP A 26 1.55 2.24 14.04
N GLY A 27 2.33 2.60 13.02
CA GLY A 27 3.51 1.80 12.65
C GLY A 27 3.19 0.51 11.89
N GLU A 28 4.14 -0.41 11.87
CA GLU A 28 3.96 -1.74 11.30
C GLU A 28 3.08 -2.58 12.23
N HIS A 29 2.15 -3.33 11.64
CA HIS A 29 1.22 -4.15 12.41
C HIS A 29 1.04 -5.52 11.79
N ASP A 30 1.34 -6.55 12.55
CA ASP A 30 1.11 -7.94 12.18
C ASP A 30 -0.35 -8.31 12.46
N LEU A 31 -1.13 -8.56 11.40
CA LEU A 31 -2.57 -8.78 11.50
C LEU A 31 -2.93 -10.07 12.24
N PHE A 32 -2.11 -11.11 12.15
CA PHE A 32 -2.40 -12.43 12.69
C PHE A 32 -1.42 -12.89 13.78
N GLY A 33 -0.36 -12.12 14.03
CA GLY A 33 0.66 -12.44 15.02
C GLY A 33 1.66 -13.52 14.59
N ASP A 34 1.65 -13.90 13.31
CA ASP A 34 2.54 -14.92 12.72
C ASP A 34 3.40 -14.35 11.58
N ALA A 35 3.33 -13.05 11.37
CA ALA A 35 3.97 -12.31 10.29
C ALA A 35 3.57 -12.76 8.87
N SER A 36 2.45 -13.46 8.72
CA SER A 36 1.92 -13.86 7.40
C SER A 36 1.39 -12.67 6.62
N VAL A 37 0.74 -11.71 7.31
CA VAL A 37 0.27 -10.46 6.72
C VAL A 37 0.61 -9.30 7.65
N VAL A 38 1.41 -8.37 7.16
CA VAL A 38 1.85 -7.19 7.93
C VAL A 38 1.45 -5.92 7.21
N CYS A 39 0.74 -5.03 7.93
CA CYS A 39 0.49 -3.66 7.48
C CYS A 39 1.78 -2.86 7.57
N LEU A 40 2.15 -2.18 6.49
CA LEU A 40 3.34 -1.34 6.38
C LEU A 40 2.91 0.12 6.22
N PRO A 41 3.31 1.04 7.10
CA PRO A 41 3.10 2.47 6.86
C PRO A 41 3.81 2.89 5.58
N THR A 42 3.03 3.38 4.62
CA THR A 42 3.49 3.92 3.33
C THR A 42 2.74 5.22 3.04
N HIS A 43 2.95 6.18 3.95
CA HIS A 43 2.27 7.48 3.92
C HIS A 43 2.66 8.32 2.69
N GLY A 44 1.86 9.32 2.38
CA GLY A 44 2.14 10.32 1.37
C GLY A 44 1.06 10.47 0.31
N HIS A 45 0.48 9.38 -0.19
CA HIS A 45 -0.74 9.43 -0.98
C HIS A 45 -1.89 9.98 -0.13
N THR A 46 -2.07 9.39 1.04
CA THR A 46 -2.89 9.90 2.14
C THR A 46 -2.09 9.86 3.45
N PRO A 47 -2.53 10.59 4.51
CA PRO A 47 -1.81 10.61 5.80
C PRO A 47 -1.63 9.24 6.43
N GLY A 48 -2.62 8.36 6.29
CA GLY A 48 -2.65 7.03 6.91
C GLY A 48 -2.49 5.88 5.90
N HIS A 49 -1.97 6.15 4.70
CA HIS A 49 -1.84 5.10 3.69
C HIS A 49 -0.96 3.95 4.18
N GLN A 50 -1.40 2.72 3.89
CA GLN A 50 -0.70 1.48 4.22
C GLN A 50 -0.60 0.57 3.00
N SER A 51 0.53 -0.12 2.90
CA SER A 51 0.73 -1.27 2.02
C SER A 51 0.65 -2.55 2.84
N LEU A 52 0.46 -3.69 2.19
CA LEU A 52 0.46 -4.99 2.87
C LEU A 52 1.66 -5.81 2.40
N ARG A 53 2.45 -6.34 3.34
CA ARG A 53 3.39 -7.42 3.06
C ARG A 53 2.71 -8.75 3.36
N VAL A 54 2.72 -9.65 2.39
CA VAL A 54 2.12 -10.98 2.49
C VAL A 54 3.21 -12.02 2.27
N ARG A 55 3.39 -12.93 3.23
CA ARG A 55 4.33 -14.05 3.11
C ARG A 55 3.68 -15.18 2.33
N LEU A 56 4.31 -15.57 1.23
CA LEU A 56 3.93 -16.73 0.43
C LEU A 56 5.02 -17.78 0.48
N ALA A 57 4.71 -18.99 0.01
CA ALA A 57 5.71 -20.08 -0.08
C ALA A 57 6.89 -19.70 -0.99
N SER A 58 6.66 -18.88 -2.02
CA SER A 58 7.67 -18.41 -2.97
C SER A 58 8.42 -17.15 -2.52
N GLY A 59 8.16 -16.64 -1.31
CA GLY A 59 8.72 -15.39 -0.79
C GLY A 59 7.69 -14.31 -0.58
N ASP A 60 8.13 -13.17 -0.06
CA ASP A 60 7.24 -12.08 0.30
C ASP A 60 6.71 -11.34 -0.95
N VAL A 61 5.44 -10.96 -0.88
CA VAL A 61 4.78 -10.02 -1.81
C VAL A 61 4.41 -8.77 -1.05
N VAL A 62 4.58 -7.60 -1.67
CA VAL A 62 4.11 -6.33 -1.13
C VAL A 62 3.06 -5.75 -2.04
N LEU A 63 1.83 -5.66 -1.56
CA LEU A 63 0.73 -4.96 -2.23
C LEU A 63 0.91 -3.47 -1.96
N ALA A 64 1.51 -2.76 -2.91
CA ALA A 64 1.89 -1.35 -2.72
C ALA A 64 0.71 -0.40 -2.70
N ALA A 65 -0.43 -0.78 -3.29
CA ALA A 65 -1.59 0.07 -3.47
C ALA A 65 -1.21 1.46 -4.01
N ASP A 66 -1.74 2.54 -3.46
CA ASP A 66 -1.52 3.90 -3.95
C ASP A 66 -0.19 4.54 -3.51
N ALA A 67 0.62 3.83 -2.73
CA ALA A 67 2.01 4.24 -2.49
C ALA A 67 2.86 4.12 -3.75
N CYS A 68 2.51 3.20 -4.67
CA CYS A 68 3.24 3.02 -5.93
C CYS A 68 2.30 2.54 -7.06
N TYR A 69 1.89 3.46 -7.93
CA TYR A 69 0.93 3.17 -9.00
C TYR A 69 1.50 2.25 -10.08
N PHE A 70 2.74 2.50 -10.52
CA PHE A 70 3.36 1.82 -11.67
C PHE A 70 4.78 1.37 -11.33
N CYS A 71 5.26 0.35 -12.01
CA CYS A 71 6.67 -0.06 -11.94
C CYS A 71 7.62 1.12 -12.19
N ARG A 72 7.33 1.93 -13.22
CA ARG A 72 8.11 3.13 -13.52
C ARG A 72 8.10 4.17 -12.39
N THR A 73 7.02 4.25 -11.58
CA THR A 73 6.97 5.13 -10.41
C THR A 73 8.09 4.80 -9.43
N LEU A 74 8.29 3.51 -9.17
CA LEU A 74 9.37 3.05 -8.30
C LEU A 74 10.75 3.30 -8.91
N ARG A 75 10.91 3.03 -10.21
CA ARG A 75 12.21 3.14 -10.92
C ARG A 75 12.65 4.59 -11.15
N GLU A 76 11.73 5.43 -11.59
CA GLU A 76 12.00 6.81 -11.99
C GLU A 76 11.71 7.83 -10.87
N ARG A 77 11.15 7.37 -9.74
CA ARG A 77 10.70 8.22 -8.61
C ARG A 77 9.71 9.32 -9.06
N ARG A 78 8.90 9.01 -10.07
CA ARG A 78 7.89 9.91 -10.63
C ARG A 78 6.59 9.81 -9.86
N LEU A 79 6.33 10.82 -9.05
CA LEU A 79 5.11 10.90 -8.26
C LEU A 79 3.95 11.51 -9.08
N PRO A 80 2.69 11.17 -8.74
CA PRO A 80 1.52 11.88 -9.23
C PRO A 80 1.61 13.38 -8.92
N GLN A 81 0.91 14.20 -9.74
CA GLN A 81 0.91 15.66 -9.53
C GLN A 81 0.25 16.04 -8.20
N ARG A 82 -0.80 15.31 -7.81
CA ARG A 82 -1.54 15.53 -6.56
C ARG A 82 -1.26 14.37 -5.61
N VAL A 83 -0.59 14.69 -4.52
CA VAL A 83 -0.34 13.78 -3.39
C VAL A 83 -0.48 14.61 -2.11
N TYR A 84 -0.85 13.98 -1.02
CA TYR A 84 -1.00 14.68 0.26
C TYR A 84 0.35 15.20 0.78
N ASP A 85 1.36 14.35 0.80
CA ASP A 85 2.73 14.69 1.23
C ASP A 85 3.75 14.03 0.29
N ARG A 86 4.39 14.88 -0.50
CA ARG A 86 5.38 14.44 -1.48
C ARG A 86 6.63 13.81 -0.86
N GLN A 87 7.08 14.35 0.28
CA GLN A 87 8.28 13.85 0.96
C GLN A 87 8.01 12.50 1.60
N ALA A 88 6.86 12.34 2.28
CA ALA A 88 6.44 11.08 2.84
C ALA A 88 6.25 10.01 1.75
N MET A 89 5.71 10.39 0.58
CA MET A 89 5.56 9.45 -0.52
C MET A 89 6.91 8.99 -1.11
N LEU A 90 7.90 9.88 -1.20
CA LEU A 90 9.26 9.50 -1.60
C LEU A 90 9.89 8.54 -0.59
N ALA A 91 9.73 8.79 0.71
CA ALA A 91 10.19 7.87 1.76
C ALA A 91 9.49 6.50 1.68
N SER A 92 8.20 6.48 1.31
CA SER A 92 7.46 5.24 1.06
C SER A 92 8.00 4.48 -0.15
N LEU A 93 8.35 5.15 -1.24
CA LEU A 93 9.04 4.52 -2.38
C LEU A 93 10.40 3.94 -1.97
N ASP A 94 11.17 4.64 -1.11
CA ASP A 94 12.44 4.11 -0.59
C ASP A 94 12.23 2.85 0.27
N LYS A 95 11.16 2.81 1.06
CA LYS A 95 10.78 1.60 1.81
C LYS A 95 10.48 0.44 0.86
N LEU A 96 9.65 0.66 -0.17
CA LEU A 96 9.30 -0.35 -1.17
C LEU A 96 10.55 -0.86 -1.93
N ALA A 97 11.44 0.05 -2.33
CA ALA A 97 12.69 -0.32 -3.01
C ALA A 97 13.61 -1.18 -2.13
N ARG A 98 13.70 -0.87 -0.82
CA ARG A 98 14.46 -1.72 0.13
C ARG A 98 13.85 -3.10 0.29
N LEU A 99 12.52 -3.22 0.36
CA LEU A 99 11.85 -4.51 0.44
C LEU A 99 12.07 -5.33 -0.85
N GLU A 100 12.02 -4.69 -2.01
CA GLU A 100 12.31 -5.33 -3.29
C GLU A 100 13.77 -5.82 -3.34
N ALA A 101 14.72 -5.00 -2.92
CA ALA A 101 16.14 -5.38 -2.85
C ALA A 101 16.40 -6.53 -1.87
N ALA A 102 15.56 -6.68 -0.85
CA ALA A 102 15.58 -7.81 0.08
C ALA A 102 14.87 -9.07 -0.45
N GLY A 103 14.34 -9.03 -1.68
CA GLY A 103 13.75 -10.18 -2.37
C GLY A 103 12.21 -10.19 -2.40
N ALA A 104 11.54 -9.17 -1.86
CA ALA A 104 10.08 -9.09 -1.97
C ALA A 104 9.65 -8.69 -3.40
N ARG A 105 8.55 -9.25 -3.87
CA ARG A 105 7.90 -8.84 -5.13
C ARG A 105 6.96 -7.69 -4.88
N ILE A 106 7.12 -6.56 -5.57
CA ILE A 106 6.22 -5.41 -5.44
C ILE A 106 5.06 -5.52 -6.43
N PHE A 107 3.83 -5.45 -5.92
CA PHE A 107 2.59 -5.43 -6.70
C PHE A 107 2.06 -4.00 -6.75
N PHE A 108 2.05 -3.43 -7.96
CA PHE A 108 1.72 -2.03 -8.20
C PHE A 108 0.21 -1.79 -8.25
N GLY A 109 -0.26 -0.66 -7.71
CA GLY A 109 -1.69 -0.39 -7.54
C GLY A 109 -2.45 -0.24 -8.87
N HIS A 110 -1.87 0.40 -9.87
CA HIS A 110 -2.55 0.80 -11.10
C HIS A 110 -1.82 0.40 -12.40
N ASP A 111 -0.87 -0.52 -12.34
CA ASP A 111 -0.05 -0.93 -13.49
C ASP A 111 -0.70 -2.08 -14.26
N GLY A 112 -1.54 -1.73 -15.25
CA GLY A 112 -2.25 -2.73 -16.07
C GLY A 112 -1.33 -3.68 -16.83
N GLU A 113 -0.12 -3.24 -17.24
CA GLU A 113 0.83 -4.13 -17.92
C GLU A 113 1.46 -5.12 -16.93
N PHE A 114 1.81 -4.66 -15.73
CA PHE A 114 2.25 -5.54 -14.66
C PHE A 114 1.18 -6.59 -14.34
N TRP A 115 -0.08 -6.19 -14.16
CA TRP A 115 -1.16 -7.10 -13.80
C TRP A 115 -1.46 -8.16 -14.87
N LYS A 116 -1.18 -7.91 -16.14
CA LYS A 116 -1.26 -8.94 -17.20
C LYS A 116 -0.24 -10.07 -17.02
N SER A 117 0.89 -9.80 -16.36
CA SER A 117 1.95 -10.78 -16.10
C SER A 117 1.73 -11.61 -14.82
N VAL A 118 0.77 -11.20 -13.99
CA VAL A 118 0.44 -11.87 -12.72
C VAL A 118 -0.65 -12.91 -12.96
N PRO A 119 -0.60 -14.10 -12.31
CA PRO A 119 -1.67 -15.07 -12.37
C PRO A 119 -3.03 -14.44 -12.02
N GLN A 120 -4.03 -14.69 -12.87
CA GLN A 120 -5.39 -14.19 -12.67
C GLN A 120 -6.28 -15.27 -12.04
N ALA A 121 -7.31 -14.83 -11.30
CA ALA A 121 -8.26 -15.75 -10.71
C ALA A 121 -8.82 -16.74 -11.77
N PRO A 122 -9.02 -18.04 -11.44
CA PRO A 122 -8.87 -18.65 -10.11
C PRO A 122 -7.45 -19.11 -9.76
N ALA A 123 -6.44 -18.83 -10.58
CA ALA A 123 -5.07 -19.26 -10.32
C ALA A 123 -4.48 -18.50 -9.11
N PRO A 124 -3.96 -19.19 -8.07
CA PRO A 124 -3.37 -18.53 -6.92
C PRO A 124 -1.98 -17.98 -7.25
N ILE A 125 -1.59 -16.94 -6.52
CA ILE A 125 -0.20 -16.50 -6.43
C ILE A 125 0.44 -17.29 -5.27
N THR A 126 1.47 -18.04 -5.57
CA THR A 126 2.16 -18.90 -4.59
C THR A 126 3.57 -18.41 -4.31
#